data_b0fa21822295adb181cccb4795073065
#
_entry.id   b0fa21822295adb181cccb4795073065
#
_cell.length_a   1.000
_cell.length_b   1.000
_cell.length_c   1.000
_cell.angle_alpha   90.00
_cell.angle_beta   90.00
_cell.angle_gamma   90.00
#
_symmetry.space_group_name_H-M   'P 1'
#
loop_
_entity.id
_entity.type
_entity.pdbx_description
1 polymer ?
#
loop_
_entity_poly.entity_id
_entity_poly.type
_entity_poly.pdbx_seq_one_letter_code
_entity_poly.pdbx_strand_id
1 'polypeptide(L)'
;MLAGCASQPSQTTPEGTVDTSDITCQEAVQPEQRVDLEMIDTLMGKGRNHAALARLESKPMDGIDYWLRYGQLLASTGKLDDAEQVFRELVLQCVDGRSRHGLGMVQLKRNHVNAALLHLEIARNLSPASAQVRNDYGYALLLAGRYQQAAFELRTALELANGQGPVRQNVAVAYLLRGDEQGLDALKSDYGFSEDELDYARALRQQFGKSEQ
;
A
#
# COMPACT_ATOMS: atom_id res chain seq x y z
N MET A 1 -21.92 -29.71 -51.89
CA MET A 1 -22.03 -29.82 -50.46
C MET A 1 -20.74 -29.26 -49.87
N LEU A 2 -20.79 -28.04 -49.36
CA LEU A 2 -19.66 -27.37 -48.72
C LEU A 2 -19.93 -27.39 -47.20
N ALA A 3 -19.14 -28.16 -46.45
CA ALA A 3 -19.20 -28.20 -45.02
C ALA A 3 -18.41 -27.00 -44.45
N GLY A 4 -19.11 -26.04 -43.85
CA GLY A 4 -18.53 -24.92 -43.14
C GLY A 4 -18.01 -25.37 -41.75
N CYS A 5 -16.71 -25.26 -41.52
CA CYS A 5 -16.13 -25.38 -40.17
C CYS A 5 -16.51 -24.12 -39.40
N ALA A 6 -17.42 -24.23 -38.46
CA ALA A 6 -17.67 -23.21 -37.45
C ALA A 6 -16.55 -23.26 -36.42
N SER A 7 -15.68 -22.25 -36.42
CA SER A 7 -14.72 -22.02 -35.36
C SER A 7 -15.47 -21.64 -34.10
N GLN A 8 -15.41 -22.49 -33.07
CA GLN A 8 -15.89 -22.15 -31.74
C GLN A 8 -15.01 -21.04 -31.15
N PRO A 9 -15.59 -20.00 -30.52
CA PRO A 9 -14.80 -19.05 -29.78
C PRO A 9 -14.11 -19.77 -28.61
N SER A 10 -12.79 -19.65 -28.55
CA SER A 10 -12.00 -20.09 -27.41
C SER A 10 -12.55 -19.44 -26.15
N GLN A 11 -13.12 -20.25 -25.28
CA GLN A 11 -13.44 -19.86 -23.92
C GLN A 11 -12.11 -19.57 -23.25
N THR A 12 -11.80 -18.28 -23.05
CA THR A 12 -10.78 -17.86 -22.09
C THR A 12 -11.28 -18.32 -20.72
N THR A 13 -10.64 -19.39 -20.21
CA THR A 13 -10.75 -19.75 -18.79
C THR A 13 -10.41 -18.51 -17.98
N PRO A 14 -11.20 -18.10 -16.98
CA PRO A 14 -10.83 -17.02 -16.09
C PRO A 14 -9.49 -17.40 -15.46
N GLU A 15 -8.50 -16.52 -15.53
CA GLU A 15 -7.24 -16.63 -14.81
C GLU A 15 -7.58 -16.95 -13.34
N GLY A 16 -6.91 -17.96 -12.77
CA GLY A 16 -7.32 -18.61 -11.54
C GLY A 16 -7.51 -17.60 -10.41
N THR A 17 -8.73 -17.54 -9.92
CA THR A 17 -9.02 -16.84 -8.68
C THR A 17 -8.27 -17.54 -7.55
N VAL A 18 -7.57 -16.76 -6.72
CA VAL A 18 -6.87 -17.28 -5.54
C VAL A 18 -7.89 -17.97 -4.63
N ASP A 19 -7.59 -19.21 -4.20
CA ASP A 19 -8.38 -19.86 -3.18
C ASP A 19 -8.10 -19.20 -1.82
N THR A 20 -9.12 -18.57 -1.25
CA THR A 20 -9.07 -17.84 0.02
C THR A 20 -9.83 -18.56 1.13
N SER A 21 -10.25 -19.81 0.91
CA SER A 21 -11.03 -20.60 1.87
C SER A 21 -10.30 -20.86 3.20
N ASP A 22 -8.98 -20.89 3.16
CA ASP A 22 -8.11 -21.20 4.30
C ASP A 22 -7.65 -19.95 5.08
N ILE A 23 -8.21 -18.77 4.78
CA ILE A 23 -7.89 -17.56 5.53
C ILE A 23 -8.35 -17.71 6.99
N THR A 24 -7.42 -17.51 7.90
CA THR A 24 -7.68 -17.45 9.35
C THR A 24 -7.07 -16.18 9.94
N CYS A 25 -7.70 -15.68 11.03
CA CYS A 25 -7.23 -14.46 11.70
C CYS A 25 -6.15 -14.73 12.78
N GLN A 26 -5.70 -15.96 12.89
CA GLN A 26 -4.66 -16.33 13.86
C GLN A 26 -3.29 -15.81 13.36
N GLU A 27 -2.49 -15.31 14.28
CA GLU A 27 -1.09 -14.99 13.98
C GLU A 27 -0.26 -16.26 13.83
N ALA A 28 0.82 -16.20 13.04
CA ALA A 28 1.74 -17.33 12.88
C ALA A 28 2.36 -17.70 14.23
N VAL A 29 2.05 -18.90 14.72
CA VAL A 29 2.44 -19.33 16.07
C VAL A 29 3.68 -20.24 16.05
N GLN A 30 3.91 -20.97 14.95
CA GLN A 30 5.00 -21.94 14.86
C GLN A 30 6.34 -21.23 14.62
N PRO A 31 7.41 -21.56 15.38
CA PRO A 31 8.73 -20.94 15.21
C PRO A 31 9.28 -21.05 13.78
N GLU A 32 9.08 -22.20 13.14
CA GLU A 32 9.51 -22.47 11.76
C GLU A 32 8.82 -21.55 10.75
N GLN A 33 7.53 -21.31 10.93
CA GLN A 33 6.76 -20.39 10.08
C GLN A 33 7.32 -18.95 10.20
N ARG A 34 7.68 -18.52 11.40
CA ARG A 34 8.27 -17.19 11.61
C ARG A 34 9.59 -17.03 10.86
N VAL A 35 10.47 -18.04 10.90
CA VAL A 35 11.75 -18.01 10.16
C VAL A 35 11.51 -17.91 8.65
N ASP A 36 10.54 -18.68 8.11
CA ASP A 36 10.19 -18.59 6.69
C ASP A 36 9.63 -17.21 6.34
N LEU A 37 8.77 -16.63 7.17
CA LEU A 37 8.21 -15.29 6.95
C LEU A 37 9.29 -14.20 7.03
N GLU A 38 10.25 -14.28 7.95
CA GLU A 38 11.39 -13.36 8.04
C GLU A 38 12.27 -13.42 6.78
N MET A 39 12.47 -14.62 6.22
CA MET A 39 13.18 -14.77 4.94
C MET A 39 12.41 -14.10 3.80
N ILE A 40 11.09 -14.25 3.76
CA ILE A 40 10.22 -13.59 2.78
C ILE A 40 10.31 -12.08 2.94
N ASP A 41 10.23 -11.55 4.17
CA ASP A 41 10.38 -10.11 4.45
C ASP A 41 11.75 -9.58 3.99
N THR A 42 12.80 -10.37 4.16
CA THR A 42 14.14 -10.02 3.67
C THR A 42 14.17 -9.92 2.14
N LEU A 43 13.50 -10.81 1.43
CA LEU A 43 13.41 -10.75 -0.04
C LEU A 43 12.57 -9.54 -0.48
N MET A 44 11.45 -9.29 0.19
CA MET A 44 10.59 -8.11 -0.06
C MET A 44 11.36 -6.81 0.17
N GLY A 45 12.08 -6.69 1.27
CA GLY A 45 12.91 -5.52 1.59
C GLY A 45 14.02 -5.25 0.57
N LYS A 46 14.48 -6.30 -0.16
CA LYS A 46 15.44 -6.18 -1.27
C LYS A 46 14.77 -5.99 -2.64
N GLY A 47 13.45 -5.80 -2.69
CA GLY A 47 12.68 -5.67 -3.93
C GLY A 47 12.58 -6.96 -4.77
N ARG A 48 12.97 -8.11 -4.21
CA ARG A 48 12.95 -9.42 -4.90
C ARG A 48 11.56 -10.08 -4.80
N ASN A 49 10.51 -9.33 -5.20
CA ASN A 49 9.12 -9.71 -4.96
C ASN A 49 8.70 -11.01 -5.65
N HIS A 50 9.18 -11.28 -6.89
CA HIS A 50 8.87 -12.54 -7.57
C HIS A 50 9.50 -13.75 -6.84
N ALA A 51 10.72 -13.61 -6.33
CA ALA A 51 11.36 -14.68 -5.57
C ALA A 51 10.67 -14.89 -4.21
N ALA A 52 10.25 -13.81 -3.56
CA ALA A 52 9.49 -13.86 -2.32
C ALA A 52 8.13 -14.55 -2.52
N LEU A 53 7.42 -14.21 -3.61
CA LEU A 53 6.13 -14.84 -3.96
C LEU A 53 6.30 -16.33 -4.22
N ALA A 54 7.24 -16.73 -5.08
CA ALA A 54 7.51 -18.13 -5.37
C ALA A 54 7.88 -18.92 -4.09
N ARG A 55 8.66 -18.31 -3.18
CA ARG A 55 9.01 -18.92 -1.89
C ARG A 55 7.77 -19.12 -1.03
N LEU A 56 6.90 -18.09 -0.93
CA LEU A 56 5.68 -18.14 -0.15
C LEU A 56 4.73 -19.22 -0.67
N GLU A 57 4.52 -19.28 -1.99
CA GLU A 57 3.66 -20.26 -2.65
C GLU A 57 4.19 -21.71 -2.53
N SER A 58 5.51 -21.89 -2.43
CA SER A 58 6.12 -23.22 -2.27
C SER A 58 5.86 -23.85 -0.90
N LYS A 59 5.48 -23.05 0.09
CA LYS A 59 5.24 -23.47 1.46
C LYS A 59 4.04 -22.73 2.04
N PRO A 60 2.81 -23.10 1.64
CA PRO A 60 1.59 -22.52 2.22
C PRO A 60 1.57 -22.66 3.74
N MET A 61 1.10 -21.61 4.41
CA MET A 61 1.02 -21.54 5.86
C MET A 61 -0.35 -20.98 6.24
N ASP A 62 -0.82 -21.39 7.41
CA ASP A 62 -2.04 -20.82 7.99
C ASP A 62 -1.75 -19.47 8.64
N GLY A 63 -2.81 -18.68 8.79
CA GLY A 63 -2.79 -17.48 9.60
C GLY A 63 -2.63 -16.18 8.80
N ILE A 64 -3.00 -15.11 9.50
CA ILE A 64 -3.09 -13.77 8.91
C ILE A 64 -1.74 -13.26 8.36
N ASP A 65 -0.63 -13.62 9.01
CA ASP A 65 0.70 -13.14 8.63
C ASP A 65 1.16 -13.66 7.27
N TYR A 66 0.76 -14.88 6.89
CA TYR A 66 0.95 -15.43 5.55
C TYR A 66 0.13 -14.67 4.52
N TRP A 67 -1.17 -14.52 4.75
CA TRP A 67 -2.09 -13.93 3.80
C TRP A 67 -1.84 -12.43 3.56
N LEU A 68 -1.40 -11.69 4.59
CA LEU A 68 -0.98 -10.30 4.44
C LEU A 68 0.21 -10.17 3.48
N ARG A 69 1.23 -11.03 3.62
CA ARG A 69 2.39 -11.04 2.72
C ARG A 69 2.01 -11.51 1.33
N TYR A 70 1.13 -12.49 1.24
CA TYR A 70 0.65 -12.99 -0.05
C TYR A 70 -0.05 -11.88 -0.84
N GLY A 71 -1.00 -11.20 -0.23
CA GLY A 71 -1.68 -10.06 -0.85
C GLY A 71 -0.71 -8.92 -1.23
N GLN A 72 0.27 -8.60 -0.38
CA GLN A 72 1.29 -7.59 -0.68
C GLN A 72 2.18 -8.00 -1.86
N LEU A 73 2.59 -9.26 -1.93
CA LEU A 73 3.42 -9.79 -3.01
C LEU A 73 2.65 -9.86 -4.33
N LEU A 74 1.40 -10.29 -4.31
CA LEU A 74 0.50 -10.22 -5.47
C LEU A 74 0.40 -8.79 -6.01
N ALA A 75 0.15 -7.81 -5.13
CA ALA A 75 0.09 -6.40 -5.51
C ALA A 75 1.44 -5.86 -6.05
N SER A 76 2.55 -6.34 -5.51
CA SER A 76 3.90 -5.91 -5.90
C SER A 76 4.38 -6.54 -7.20
N THR A 77 3.82 -7.70 -7.57
CA THR A 77 4.09 -8.41 -8.84
C THR A 77 3.06 -8.10 -9.93
N GLY A 78 2.13 -7.16 -9.69
CA GLY A 78 1.15 -6.69 -10.67
C GLY A 78 -0.15 -7.50 -10.73
N LYS A 79 -0.31 -8.55 -9.92
CA LYS A 79 -1.52 -9.36 -9.81
C LYS A 79 -2.57 -8.65 -8.93
N LEU A 80 -3.07 -7.48 -9.40
CA LEU A 80 -3.90 -6.60 -8.56
C LEU A 80 -5.28 -7.17 -8.25
N ASP A 81 -5.87 -7.97 -9.14
CA ASP A 81 -7.17 -8.61 -8.92
C ASP A 81 -7.09 -9.65 -7.80
N ASP A 82 -6.08 -10.52 -7.88
CA ASP A 82 -5.82 -11.51 -6.84
C ASP A 82 -5.49 -10.85 -5.49
N ALA A 83 -4.69 -9.80 -5.50
CA ALA A 83 -4.36 -9.05 -4.29
C ALA A 83 -5.61 -8.41 -3.65
N GLU A 84 -6.49 -7.83 -4.46
CA GLU A 84 -7.74 -7.26 -3.99
C GLU A 84 -8.64 -8.33 -3.38
N GLN A 85 -8.75 -9.49 -4.01
CA GLN A 85 -9.54 -10.61 -3.50
C GLN A 85 -9.03 -11.05 -2.12
N VAL A 86 -7.71 -11.28 -1.98
CA VAL A 86 -7.10 -11.68 -0.70
C VAL A 86 -7.37 -10.63 0.39
N PHE A 87 -7.12 -9.35 0.10
CA PHE A 87 -7.34 -8.32 1.12
C PHE A 87 -8.81 -8.07 1.44
N ARG A 88 -9.72 -8.23 0.48
CA ARG A 88 -11.17 -8.16 0.75
C ARG A 88 -11.61 -9.25 1.71
N GLU A 89 -11.14 -10.47 1.49
CA GLU A 89 -11.47 -11.60 2.33
C GLU A 89 -10.90 -11.43 3.74
N LEU A 90 -9.64 -10.99 3.86
CA LEU A 90 -9.04 -10.63 5.15
C LEU A 90 -9.85 -9.55 5.89
N VAL A 91 -10.31 -8.52 5.19
CA VAL A 91 -11.12 -7.43 5.77
C VAL A 91 -12.50 -7.91 6.22
N LEU A 92 -13.08 -8.91 5.55
CA LEU A 92 -14.39 -9.48 5.92
C LEU A 92 -14.28 -10.38 7.15
N GLN A 93 -13.20 -11.15 7.25
CA GLN A 93 -13.02 -12.13 8.32
C GLN A 93 -12.32 -11.55 9.55
N CYS A 94 -11.35 -10.61 9.36
CA CYS A 94 -10.46 -10.15 10.41
C CYS A 94 -10.61 -8.64 10.70
N VAL A 95 -10.75 -8.30 11.97
CA VAL A 95 -10.68 -6.89 12.41
C VAL A 95 -9.20 -6.52 12.60
N ASP A 96 -8.53 -6.18 11.49
CA ASP A 96 -7.08 -5.93 11.47
C ASP A 96 -6.76 -4.70 10.63
N GLY A 97 -5.95 -3.78 11.21
CA GLY A 97 -5.52 -2.55 10.53
C GLY A 97 -4.63 -2.83 9.32
N ARG A 98 -3.81 -3.90 9.35
CA ARG A 98 -2.90 -4.30 8.26
C ARG A 98 -3.69 -4.75 7.03
N SER A 99 -4.80 -5.48 7.22
CA SER A 99 -5.70 -5.92 6.16
C SER A 99 -6.37 -4.72 5.48
N ARG A 100 -6.87 -3.77 6.29
CA ARG A 100 -7.44 -2.51 5.79
C ARG A 100 -6.40 -1.67 5.03
N HIS A 101 -5.19 -1.58 5.57
CA HIS A 101 -4.08 -0.89 4.92
C HIS A 101 -3.74 -1.54 3.57
N GLY A 102 -3.59 -2.87 3.53
CA GLY A 102 -3.31 -3.60 2.29
C GLY A 102 -4.37 -3.37 1.21
N LEU A 103 -5.66 -3.45 1.57
CA LEU A 103 -6.74 -3.18 0.62
C LEU A 103 -6.70 -1.74 0.11
N GLY A 104 -6.48 -0.76 1.00
CA GLY A 104 -6.32 0.64 0.62
C GLY A 104 -5.16 0.86 -0.36
N MET A 105 -4.03 0.19 -0.15
CA MET A 105 -2.87 0.28 -1.05
C MET A 105 -3.15 -0.36 -2.43
N VAL A 106 -3.88 -1.47 -2.48
CA VAL A 106 -4.32 -2.06 -3.76
C VAL A 106 -5.26 -1.10 -4.50
N GLN A 107 -6.19 -0.46 -3.80
CA GLN A 107 -7.07 0.54 -4.41
C GLN A 107 -6.30 1.76 -4.95
N LEU A 108 -5.25 2.22 -4.25
CA LEU A 108 -4.37 3.27 -4.78
C LEU A 108 -3.66 2.85 -6.07
N LYS A 109 -3.13 1.62 -6.12
CA LYS A 109 -2.48 1.08 -7.33
C LYS A 109 -3.44 0.98 -8.51
N ARG A 110 -4.73 0.81 -8.25
CA ARG A 110 -5.82 0.82 -9.25
C ARG A 110 -6.34 2.23 -9.57
N ASN A 111 -5.76 3.27 -8.97
CA ASN A 111 -6.24 4.66 -9.07
C ASN A 111 -7.67 4.88 -8.53
N HIS A 112 -8.14 4.01 -7.64
CA HIS A 112 -9.43 4.15 -6.97
C HIS A 112 -9.28 4.94 -5.66
N VAL A 113 -8.92 6.23 -5.76
CA VAL A 113 -8.51 7.07 -4.63
C VAL A 113 -9.59 7.14 -3.53
N ASN A 114 -10.87 7.30 -3.88
CA ASN A 114 -11.95 7.39 -2.88
C ASN A 114 -12.13 6.08 -2.10
N ALA A 115 -12.03 4.94 -2.75
CA ALA A 115 -12.08 3.63 -2.08
C ALA A 115 -10.86 3.43 -1.16
N ALA A 116 -9.68 3.83 -1.64
CA ALA A 116 -8.45 3.77 -0.85
C ALA A 116 -8.56 4.60 0.43
N LEU A 117 -9.06 5.84 0.33
CA LEU A 117 -9.25 6.73 1.49
C LEU A 117 -10.10 6.09 2.58
N LEU A 118 -11.22 5.44 2.21
CA LEU A 118 -12.08 4.75 3.16
C LEU A 118 -11.32 3.68 3.96
N HIS A 119 -10.56 2.84 3.27
CA HIS A 119 -9.83 1.76 3.92
C HIS A 119 -8.62 2.25 4.71
N LEU A 120 -7.88 3.23 4.18
CA LEU A 120 -6.71 3.80 4.86
C LEU A 120 -7.10 4.62 6.10
N GLU A 121 -8.24 5.31 6.10
CA GLU A 121 -8.77 5.98 7.29
C GLU A 121 -9.07 4.99 8.40
N ILE A 122 -9.72 3.86 8.09
CA ILE A 122 -9.98 2.80 9.06
C ILE A 122 -8.67 2.20 9.57
N ALA A 123 -7.71 1.93 8.67
CA ALA A 123 -6.40 1.42 9.04
C ALA A 123 -5.67 2.37 10.01
N ARG A 124 -5.71 3.68 9.74
CA ARG A 124 -5.12 4.72 10.60
C ARG A 124 -5.79 4.76 11.98
N ASN A 125 -7.11 4.56 12.05
CA ASN A 125 -7.83 4.51 13.32
C ASN A 125 -7.48 3.27 14.14
N LEU A 126 -7.27 2.11 13.48
CA LEU A 126 -6.87 0.86 14.13
C LEU A 126 -5.39 0.83 14.50
N SER A 127 -4.54 1.62 13.82
CA SER A 127 -3.09 1.65 14.02
C SER A 127 -2.58 3.11 14.10
N PRO A 128 -3.01 3.90 15.09
CA PRO A 128 -2.77 5.35 15.13
C PRO A 128 -1.29 5.74 15.30
N ALA A 129 -0.44 4.85 15.81
CA ALA A 129 0.99 5.06 15.98
C ALA A 129 1.84 4.50 14.81
N SER A 130 1.21 3.99 13.74
CA SER A 130 1.94 3.52 12.56
C SER A 130 2.32 4.67 11.64
N ALA A 131 3.60 5.01 11.59
CA ALA A 131 4.14 6.00 10.66
C ALA A 131 3.82 5.65 9.20
N GLN A 132 3.93 4.36 8.83
CA GLN A 132 3.63 3.89 7.48
C GLN A 132 2.17 4.10 7.11
N VAL A 133 1.23 3.66 7.94
CA VAL A 133 -0.22 3.81 7.66
C VAL A 133 -0.60 5.28 7.52
N ARG A 134 -0.08 6.15 8.40
CA ARG A 134 -0.33 7.60 8.30
C ARG A 134 0.28 8.22 7.05
N ASN A 135 1.50 7.81 6.68
CA ASN A 135 2.12 8.26 5.43
C ASN A 135 1.27 7.90 4.22
N ASP A 136 0.82 6.65 4.13
CA ASP A 136 0.07 6.16 2.98
C ASP A 136 -1.35 6.76 2.93
N TYR A 137 -1.98 6.99 4.09
CA TYR A 137 -3.23 7.74 4.18
C TYR A 137 -3.03 9.20 3.77
N GLY A 138 -1.96 9.85 4.25
CA GLY A 138 -1.60 11.21 3.86
C GLY A 138 -1.34 11.34 2.35
N TYR A 139 -0.68 10.36 1.74
CA TYR A 139 -0.49 10.31 0.30
C TYR A 139 -1.82 10.17 -0.46
N ALA A 140 -2.73 9.31 0.00
CA ALA A 140 -4.07 9.21 -0.58
C ALA A 140 -4.86 10.53 -0.48
N LEU A 141 -4.71 11.25 0.64
CA LEU A 141 -5.31 12.59 0.82
C LEU A 141 -4.71 13.63 -0.15
N LEU A 142 -3.40 13.57 -0.45
CA LEU A 142 -2.77 14.41 -1.49
C LEU A 142 -3.40 14.15 -2.86
N LEU A 143 -3.57 12.88 -3.23
CA LEU A 143 -4.21 12.49 -4.49
C LEU A 143 -5.67 12.96 -4.59
N ALA A 144 -6.35 13.06 -3.45
CA ALA A 144 -7.74 13.54 -3.36
C ALA A 144 -7.87 15.06 -3.23
N GLY A 145 -6.77 15.83 -3.31
CA GLY A 145 -6.79 17.29 -3.13
C GLY A 145 -7.03 17.77 -1.70
N ARG A 146 -7.04 16.86 -0.71
CA ARG A 146 -7.31 17.17 0.71
C ARG A 146 -6.02 17.61 1.44
N TYR A 147 -5.37 18.65 0.93
CA TYR A 147 -4.01 19.03 1.33
C TYR A 147 -3.85 19.38 2.80
N GLN A 148 -4.88 19.99 3.42
CA GLN A 148 -4.87 20.32 4.85
C GLN A 148 -4.78 19.05 5.73
N GLN A 149 -5.61 18.06 5.40
CA GLN A 149 -5.64 16.80 6.12
C GLN A 149 -4.38 15.97 5.85
N ALA A 150 -3.91 15.97 4.59
CA ALA A 150 -2.66 15.33 4.20
C ALA A 150 -1.48 15.85 5.02
N ALA A 151 -1.33 17.19 5.14
CA ALA A 151 -0.25 17.80 5.91
C ALA A 151 -0.27 17.38 7.38
N PHE A 152 -1.45 17.28 8.00
CA PHE A 152 -1.59 16.83 9.39
C PHE A 152 -1.13 15.37 9.56
N GLU A 153 -1.63 14.45 8.71
CA GLU A 153 -1.28 13.04 8.81
C GLU A 153 0.20 12.79 8.48
N LEU A 154 0.73 13.48 7.47
CA LEU A 154 2.13 13.35 7.07
C LEU A 154 3.11 13.94 8.09
N ARG A 155 2.75 15.06 8.73
CA ARG A 155 3.54 15.60 9.85
C ARG A 155 3.60 14.61 10.99
N THR A 156 2.45 14.08 11.41
CA THR A 156 2.41 13.06 12.47
C THR A 156 3.23 11.82 12.08
N ALA A 157 3.14 11.39 10.81
CA ALA A 157 3.96 10.28 10.30
C ALA A 157 5.46 10.58 10.36
N LEU A 158 5.87 11.82 10.04
CA LEU A 158 7.27 12.27 10.12
C LEU A 158 7.79 12.22 11.55
N GLU A 159 7.00 12.71 12.50
CA GLU A 159 7.32 12.65 13.94
C GLU A 159 7.49 11.19 14.42
N LEU A 160 6.54 10.31 14.09
CA LEU A 160 6.60 8.88 14.42
C LEU A 160 7.78 8.15 13.77
N ALA A 161 8.21 8.59 12.59
CA ALA A 161 9.35 8.05 11.86
C ALA A 161 10.70 8.70 12.27
N ASN A 162 10.72 9.51 13.33
CA ASN A 162 11.90 10.27 13.76
C ASN A 162 12.56 11.06 12.61
N GLY A 163 11.75 11.67 11.77
CA GLY A 163 12.21 12.49 10.65
C GLY A 163 12.78 11.70 9.46
N GLN A 164 12.60 10.39 9.38
CA GLN A 164 13.22 9.54 8.37
C GLN A 164 12.20 8.91 7.39
N GLY A 165 12.71 8.44 6.25
CA GLY A 165 11.96 7.63 5.30
C GLY A 165 11.13 8.39 4.28
N PRO A 166 10.24 7.68 3.54
CA PRO A 166 9.51 8.24 2.39
C PRO A 166 8.59 9.41 2.74
N VAL A 167 8.17 9.51 3.99
CA VAL A 167 7.30 10.59 4.50
C VAL A 167 7.91 11.98 4.33
N ARG A 168 9.25 12.09 4.29
CA ARG A 168 9.95 13.38 4.06
C ARG A 168 9.48 14.05 2.77
N GLN A 169 9.39 13.30 1.69
CA GLN A 169 8.94 13.83 0.39
C GLN A 169 7.46 14.22 0.43
N ASN A 170 6.62 13.35 0.98
CA ASN A 170 5.18 13.56 0.99
C ASN A 170 4.77 14.77 1.85
N VAL A 171 5.40 14.98 3.02
CA VAL A 171 5.11 16.12 3.89
C VAL A 171 5.53 17.45 3.26
N ALA A 172 6.70 17.48 2.59
CA ALA A 172 7.15 18.67 1.86
C ALA A 172 6.17 19.02 0.72
N VAL A 173 5.73 18.03 -0.05
CA VAL A 173 4.69 18.21 -1.09
C VAL A 173 3.40 18.75 -0.49
N ALA A 174 2.94 18.22 0.66
CA ALA A 174 1.74 18.68 1.32
C ALA A 174 1.82 20.15 1.74
N TYR A 175 2.95 20.57 2.31
CA TYR A 175 3.17 21.96 2.71
C TYR A 175 3.25 22.91 1.50
N LEU A 176 3.93 22.48 0.42
CA LEU A 176 3.98 23.24 -0.83
C LEU A 176 2.60 23.43 -1.48
N LEU A 177 1.73 22.41 -1.43
CA LEU A 177 0.37 22.46 -1.98
C LEU A 177 -0.54 23.38 -1.14
N ARG A 178 -0.26 23.49 0.16
CA ARG A 178 -0.97 24.41 1.05
C ARG A 178 -0.45 25.85 1.03
N GLY A 179 0.73 26.09 0.47
CA GLY A 179 1.44 27.37 0.62
C GLY A 179 1.92 27.64 2.05
N ASP A 180 2.29 26.59 2.78
CA ASP A 180 2.72 26.64 4.19
C ASP A 180 4.24 26.87 4.29
N GLU A 181 4.67 28.12 4.09
CA GLU A 181 6.09 28.49 4.16
C GLU A 181 6.68 28.24 5.56
N GLN A 182 5.92 28.49 6.62
CA GLN A 182 6.38 28.24 8.00
C GLN A 182 6.62 26.74 8.23
N GLY A 183 5.73 25.90 7.69
CA GLY A 183 5.92 24.44 7.72
C GLY A 183 7.17 24.00 6.98
N LEU A 184 7.47 24.59 5.82
CA LEU A 184 8.70 24.30 5.07
C LEU A 184 9.95 24.74 5.82
N ASP A 185 9.94 25.90 6.47
CA ASP A 185 11.06 26.35 7.30
C ASP A 185 11.27 25.43 8.52
N ALA A 186 10.20 24.94 9.14
CA ALA A 186 10.28 23.96 10.21
C ALA A 186 10.83 22.61 9.74
N LEU A 187 10.56 22.17 8.51
CA LEU A 187 11.20 20.96 7.97
C LEU A 187 12.72 21.11 7.87
N LYS A 188 13.21 22.30 7.52
CA LYS A 188 14.66 22.58 7.47
C LYS A 188 15.27 22.63 8.86
N SER A 189 14.68 23.42 9.78
CA SER A 189 15.24 23.66 11.12
C SER A 189 15.19 22.42 12.01
N ASP A 190 14.06 21.72 12.02
CA ASP A 190 13.79 20.66 13.01
C ASP A 190 14.18 19.27 12.51
N TYR A 191 14.11 19.05 11.17
CA TYR A 191 14.35 17.76 10.55
C TYR A 191 15.49 17.73 9.54
N GLY A 192 16.20 18.85 9.35
CA GLY A 192 17.38 18.93 8.49
C GLY A 192 17.07 18.65 7.01
N PHE A 193 15.96 19.16 6.48
CA PHE A 193 15.66 19.04 5.06
C PHE A 193 16.64 19.89 4.24
N SER A 194 17.24 19.28 3.22
CA SER A 194 18.10 19.97 2.27
C SER A 194 17.30 20.74 1.21
N GLU A 195 17.94 21.71 0.56
CA GLU A 195 17.32 22.40 -0.60
C GLU A 195 17.02 21.42 -1.73
N ASP A 196 17.89 20.43 -1.97
CA ASP A 196 17.67 19.41 -3.01
C ASP A 196 16.40 18.58 -2.74
N GLU A 197 16.12 18.24 -1.47
CA GLU A 197 14.88 17.54 -1.09
C GLU A 197 13.65 18.42 -1.34
N LEU A 198 13.74 19.72 -1.05
CA LEU A 198 12.64 20.66 -1.29
C LEU A 198 12.44 20.94 -2.78
N ASP A 199 13.51 21.01 -3.56
CA ASP A 199 13.42 21.14 -5.02
C ASP A 199 12.79 19.92 -5.65
N TYR A 200 13.14 18.73 -5.19
CA TYR A 200 12.49 17.51 -5.60
C TYR A 200 10.98 17.50 -5.25
N ALA A 201 10.62 17.94 -4.05
CA ALA A 201 9.22 18.07 -3.65
C ALA A 201 8.47 19.13 -4.51
N ARG A 202 9.12 20.26 -4.90
CA ARG A 202 8.55 21.24 -5.83
C ARG A 202 8.26 20.64 -7.20
N ALA A 203 9.14 19.77 -7.69
CA ALA A 203 8.91 19.03 -8.95
C ALA A 203 7.75 18.04 -8.82
N LEU A 204 7.69 17.28 -7.73
CA LEU A 204 6.61 16.32 -7.47
C LEU A 204 5.24 17.00 -7.31
N ARG A 205 5.17 18.19 -6.71
CA ARG A 205 3.93 18.95 -6.54
C ARG A 205 3.14 19.09 -7.84
N GLN A 206 3.82 19.19 -8.99
CA GLN A 206 3.17 19.35 -10.30
C GLN A 206 2.31 18.14 -10.70
N GLN A 207 2.53 16.97 -10.10
CA GLN A 207 1.74 15.77 -10.37
C GLN A 207 0.38 15.81 -9.68
N PHE A 208 0.25 16.54 -8.56
CA PHE A 208 -0.98 16.62 -7.77
C PHE A 208 -1.89 17.77 -8.19
N GLY A 209 -1.36 18.82 -8.81
CA GLY A 209 -2.12 20.00 -9.23
C GLY A 209 -2.94 19.85 -10.53
N LYS A 210 -2.89 18.69 -11.20
CA LYS A 210 -3.56 18.45 -12.48
C LYS A 210 -4.95 17.81 -12.36
N SER A 211 -5.44 17.57 -11.16
CA SER A 211 -6.72 16.89 -10.92
C SER A 211 -7.94 17.83 -10.87
N GLU A 212 -7.78 19.12 -11.11
CA GLU A 212 -8.85 20.14 -11.06
C GLU A 212 -9.25 20.67 -12.45
N GLN A 213 -9.12 19.88 -13.51
CA GLN A 213 -9.69 20.26 -14.83
C GLN A 213 -10.64 19.22 -15.35
#